data_403c895eca1eb8d114bab171ef62fcc2
#
_entry.id   403c895eca1eb8d114bab171ef62fcc2
#
_cell.length_a   1.000
_cell.length_b   1.000
_cell.length_c   1.000
_cell.angle_alpha   90.00
_cell.angle_beta   90.00
_cell.angle_gamma   90.00
#
_symmetry.space_group_name_H-M   'P 1'
#
loop_
_entity.id
_entity.type
_entity.pdbx_description
1 polymer ?
#
loop_
_entity_poly.entity_id
_entity_poly.type
_entity_poly.pdbx_seq_one_letter_code
_entity_poly.pdbx_strand_id
1 'polypeptide(L)'
;MPRSTLYYRPQDPPPEEAALRGRLRALAEAWPRYGYRRLTALLRGEGFQVGEKRVRSLMREEGLLLPRKGPSPRTTSPGGLLPEGVKNLLPGLEVTRPHQVWVADLSYVVLGEGVAYLAVVMDLHTRKVLGVALGPRLSQGLALAALEMALREGCPEVHHSDRGVQYTSRAYVERLLGLGVRLSYAGTGRPWENGHAERLIRTIKEEWVALREYRTLA
;
A
#
# COMPACT_ATOMS: atom_id res chain seq x y z
N MET A 1 -41.11 -22.83 16.63
CA MET A 1 -40.10 -22.10 17.44
C MET A 1 -39.92 -22.81 18.76
N PRO A 2 -38.66 -23.09 19.20
CA PRO A 2 -38.44 -23.65 20.54
C PRO A 2 -38.88 -22.67 21.62
N ARG A 3 -39.49 -23.19 22.71
CA ARG A 3 -39.94 -22.36 23.84
C ARG A 3 -38.86 -21.47 24.44
N SER A 4 -37.61 -21.91 24.43
CA SER A 4 -36.45 -21.15 24.91
C SER A 4 -36.19 -19.84 24.15
N THR A 5 -36.56 -19.75 22.87
CA THR A 5 -36.45 -18.54 22.06
C THR A 5 -37.51 -17.48 22.40
N LEU A 6 -38.69 -17.91 22.88
CA LEU A 6 -39.77 -17.02 23.26
C LEU A 6 -39.51 -16.27 24.58
N TYR A 7 -38.69 -16.82 25.45
CA TYR A 7 -38.33 -16.25 26.76
C TYR A 7 -36.93 -15.66 26.82
N TYR A 8 -36.21 -15.65 25.67
CA TYR A 8 -34.87 -15.05 25.61
C TYR A 8 -34.99 -13.52 25.76
N ARG A 9 -34.53 -13.00 26.87
CA ARG A 9 -34.33 -11.58 27.07
C ARG A 9 -32.85 -11.29 26.78
N PRO A 10 -32.56 -10.41 25.80
CA PRO A 10 -31.19 -9.96 25.59
C PRO A 10 -30.67 -9.37 26.91
N GLN A 11 -29.56 -9.92 27.41
CA GLN A 11 -28.85 -9.31 28.54
C GLN A 11 -27.94 -8.20 27.99
N ASP A 12 -27.82 -7.12 28.76
CA ASP A 12 -26.84 -6.09 28.43
C ASP A 12 -25.44 -6.70 28.36
N PRO A 13 -24.64 -6.28 27.40
CA PRO A 13 -23.29 -6.81 27.25
C PRO A 13 -22.48 -6.57 28.53
N PRO A 14 -21.60 -7.51 28.92
CA PRO A 14 -20.73 -7.33 30.06
C PRO A 14 -19.94 -6.02 29.96
N PRO A 15 -19.57 -5.37 31.08
CA PRO A 15 -18.86 -4.09 31.07
C PRO A 15 -17.58 -4.12 30.22
N GLU A 16 -16.86 -5.23 30.20
CA GLU A 16 -15.67 -5.45 29.36
C GLU A 16 -16.00 -5.44 27.86
N GLU A 17 -17.15 -5.99 27.48
CA GLU A 17 -17.60 -5.96 26.09
C GLU A 17 -18.06 -4.56 25.67
N ALA A 18 -18.70 -3.83 26.56
CA ALA A 18 -19.07 -2.44 26.31
C ALA A 18 -17.84 -1.54 26.11
N ALA A 19 -16.81 -1.73 26.94
CA ALA A 19 -15.53 -1.04 26.77
C ALA A 19 -14.83 -1.39 25.44
N LEU A 20 -14.80 -2.68 25.08
CA LEU A 20 -14.26 -3.14 23.80
C LEU A 20 -15.00 -2.53 22.60
N ARG A 21 -16.35 -2.51 22.63
CA ARG A 21 -17.17 -1.89 21.57
C ARG A 21 -16.91 -0.39 21.47
N GLY A 22 -16.87 0.32 22.57
CA GLY A 22 -16.57 1.74 22.62
C GLY A 22 -15.20 2.05 22.02
N ARG A 23 -14.17 1.27 22.41
CA ARG A 23 -12.84 1.46 21.87
C ARG A 23 -12.71 1.11 20.39
N LEU A 24 -13.39 0.04 19.96
CA LEU A 24 -13.45 -0.37 18.55
C LEU A 24 -14.07 0.73 17.67
N ARG A 25 -15.15 1.38 18.11
CA ARG A 25 -15.76 2.51 17.40
C ARG A 25 -14.78 3.68 17.28
N ALA A 26 -14.15 4.08 18.38
CA ALA A 26 -13.17 5.17 18.38
C ALA A 26 -11.97 4.89 17.45
N LEU A 27 -11.47 3.65 17.43
CA LEU A 27 -10.41 3.25 16.51
C LEU A 27 -10.88 3.21 15.05
N ALA A 28 -12.11 2.76 14.79
CA ALA A 28 -12.68 2.76 13.44
C ALA A 28 -12.94 4.17 12.92
N GLU A 29 -13.28 5.11 13.80
CA GLU A 29 -13.44 6.53 13.47
C GLU A 29 -12.09 7.19 13.19
N ALA A 30 -11.08 6.93 14.04
CA ALA A 30 -9.72 7.43 13.85
C ALA A 30 -9.06 6.85 12.59
N TRP A 31 -9.38 5.61 12.23
CA TRP A 31 -8.82 4.88 11.10
C TRP A 31 -9.91 4.29 10.20
N PRO A 32 -10.67 5.10 9.45
CA PRO A 32 -11.89 4.67 8.73
C PRO A 32 -11.67 3.61 7.65
N ARG A 33 -10.40 3.37 7.24
CA ARG A 33 -10.05 2.37 6.21
C ARG A 33 -9.38 1.12 6.78
N TYR A 34 -9.27 1.02 8.12
CA TYR A 34 -8.71 -0.18 8.74
C TYR A 34 -9.78 -1.29 8.80
N GLY A 35 -9.42 -2.45 8.24
CA GLY A 35 -10.21 -3.66 8.38
C GLY A 35 -9.99 -4.34 9.74
N TYR A 36 -10.82 -5.34 10.04
CA TYR A 36 -10.82 -6.05 11.32
C TYR A 36 -9.44 -6.54 11.79
N ARG A 37 -8.54 -6.96 10.89
CA ARG A 37 -7.20 -7.45 11.26
C ARG A 37 -6.34 -6.36 11.88
N ARG A 38 -6.31 -5.16 11.26
CA ARG A 38 -5.55 -4.01 11.78
C ARG A 38 -6.16 -3.48 13.07
N LEU A 39 -7.48 -3.37 13.14
CA LEU A 39 -8.16 -2.95 14.37
C LEU A 39 -7.95 -3.97 15.50
N THR A 40 -7.90 -5.27 15.21
CA THR A 40 -7.55 -6.29 16.21
C THR A 40 -6.12 -6.09 16.74
N ALA A 41 -5.16 -5.77 15.86
CA ALA A 41 -3.79 -5.52 16.27
C ALA A 41 -3.68 -4.30 17.18
N LEU A 42 -4.39 -3.21 16.87
CA LEU A 42 -4.44 -2.01 17.72
C LEU A 42 -5.06 -2.31 19.08
N LEU A 43 -6.22 -2.98 19.11
CA LEU A 43 -6.89 -3.36 20.36
C LEU A 43 -5.99 -4.23 21.25
N ARG A 44 -5.26 -5.19 20.65
CA ARG A 44 -4.30 -6.02 21.39
C ARG A 44 -3.13 -5.19 21.93
N GLY A 45 -2.63 -4.24 21.16
CA GLY A 45 -1.60 -3.29 21.59
C GLY A 45 -2.05 -2.44 22.78
N GLU A 46 -3.36 -2.19 22.94
CA GLU A 46 -3.98 -1.51 24.06
C GLU A 46 -4.37 -2.44 25.24
N GLY A 47 -4.02 -3.74 25.15
CA GLY A 47 -4.23 -4.71 26.22
C GLY A 47 -5.52 -5.53 26.12
N PHE A 48 -6.38 -5.33 25.12
CA PHE A 48 -7.59 -6.13 24.97
C PHE A 48 -7.27 -7.56 24.53
N GLN A 49 -7.75 -8.56 25.27
CA GLN A 49 -7.63 -9.98 24.93
C GLN A 49 -8.75 -10.37 23.93
N VAL A 50 -8.56 -10.04 22.66
CA VAL A 50 -9.59 -10.24 21.64
C VAL A 50 -9.06 -10.92 20.38
N GLY A 51 -9.85 -11.82 19.80
CA GLY A 51 -9.54 -12.51 18.56
C GLY A 51 -10.14 -11.82 17.34
N GLU A 52 -9.53 -12.02 16.17
CA GLU A 52 -9.99 -11.43 14.89
C GLU A 52 -11.44 -11.76 14.55
N LYS A 53 -11.89 -13.00 14.85
CA LYS A 53 -13.28 -13.42 14.61
C LYS A 53 -14.26 -12.57 15.41
N ARG A 54 -13.94 -12.29 16.68
CA ARG A 54 -14.79 -11.48 17.55
C ARG A 54 -14.84 -10.03 17.08
N VAL A 55 -13.67 -9.43 16.79
CA VAL A 55 -13.62 -8.06 16.25
C VAL A 55 -14.41 -7.93 14.95
N ARG A 56 -14.27 -8.91 14.03
CA ARG A 56 -15.03 -8.92 12.78
C ARG A 56 -16.53 -9.03 13.01
N SER A 57 -16.98 -9.81 14.02
CA SER A 57 -18.40 -9.89 14.39
C SER A 57 -18.90 -8.55 14.90
N LEU A 58 -18.19 -7.94 15.84
CA LEU A 58 -18.51 -6.63 16.38
C LEU A 58 -18.57 -5.55 15.30
N MET A 59 -17.59 -5.52 14.40
CA MET A 59 -17.61 -4.60 13.26
C MET A 59 -18.84 -4.81 12.34
N ARG A 60 -19.30 -6.04 12.20
CA ARG A 60 -20.52 -6.32 11.42
C ARG A 60 -21.77 -5.81 12.15
N GLU A 61 -21.86 -6.07 13.43
CA GLU A 61 -22.97 -5.64 14.30
C GLU A 61 -23.07 -4.11 14.35
N GLU A 62 -21.93 -3.42 14.37
CA GLU A 62 -21.82 -1.97 14.41
C GLU A 62 -21.85 -1.29 13.04
N GLY A 63 -21.98 -2.05 11.94
CA GLY A 63 -21.96 -1.48 10.58
C GLY A 63 -20.61 -0.93 10.11
N LEU A 64 -19.51 -1.30 10.78
CA LEU A 64 -18.16 -0.79 10.52
C LEU A 64 -17.37 -1.60 9.49
N LEU A 65 -17.97 -2.64 8.89
CA LEU A 65 -17.30 -3.43 7.87
C LEU A 65 -17.13 -2.63 6.58
N LEU A 66 -15.90 -2.61 6.07
CA LEU A 66 -15.61 -1.97 4.79
C LEU A 66 -16.28 -2.73 3.64
N PRO A 67 -16.89 -2.02 2.67
CA PRO A 67 -17.45 -2.63 1.47
C PRO A 67 -16.35 -3.33 0.65
N ARG A 68 -16.68 -4.47 0.04
CA ARG A 68 -15.78 -5.13 -0.91
C ARG A 68 -15.70 -4.30 -2.19
N LYS A 69 -14.49 -3.98 -2.63
CA LYS A 69 -14.28 -3.35 -3.94
C LYS A 69 -14.45 -4.36 -5.06
N GLY A 70 -15.14 -3.94 -6.11
CA GLY A 70 -15.17 -4.63 -7.40
C GLY A 70 -13.83 -4.55 -8.14
N PRO A 71 -13.66 -5.30 -9.23
CA PRO A 71 -12.46 -5.24 -10.06
C PRO A 71 -12.28 -3.83 -10.66
N SER A 72 -11.05 -3.33 -10.65
CA SER A 72 -10.68 -2.02 -11.22
C SER A 72 -10.22 -2.17 -12.68
N PRO A 73 -10.53 -1.24 -13.60
CA PRO A 73 -10.00 -1.28 -14.95
C PRO A 73 -8.47 -1.14 -14.95
N ARG A 74 -7.82 -1.85 -15.88
CA ARG A 74 -6.37 -1.82 -16.04
C ARG A 74 -5.96 -0.67 -16.94
N THR A 75 -5.01 0.16 -16.49
CA THR A 75 -4.46 1.29 -17.26
C THR A 75 -2.93 1.24 -17.20
N THR A 76 -2.29 0.44 -18.03
CA THR A 76 -0.83 0.48 -18.19
C THR A 76 -0.50 0.49 -19.67
N SER A 77 0.20 1.52 -20.13
CA SER A 77 0.80 1.59 -21.47
C SER A 77 2.26 1.17 -21.38
N PRO A 78 2.74 0.24 -22.19
CA PRO A 78 4.16 -0.10 -22.22
C PRO A 78 4.94 1.04 -22.88
N GLY A 79 6.04 1.44 -22.27
CA GLY A 79 6.94 2.48 -22.77
C GLY A 79 8.40 2.18 -22.47
N GLY A 80 9.29 2.70 -23.33
CA GLY A 80 10.72 2.76 -23.11
C GLY A 80 11.52 1.62 -23.74
N LEU A 81 12.75 1.97 -24.19
CA LEU A 81 13.79 1.03 -24.59
C LEU A 81 14.48 0.50 -23.32
N LEU A 82 14.35 -0.81 -23.10
CA LEU A 82 15.11 -1.47 -22.03
C LEU A 82 16.54 -1.76 -22.48
N PRO A 83 17.51 -1.72 -21.57
CA PRO A 83 18.80 -2.33 -21.81
C PRO A 83 18.60 -3.81 -22.21
N GLU A 84 19.31 -4.28 -23.24
CA GLU A 84 19.22 -5.67 -23.65
C GLU A 84 19.57 -6.62 -22.50
N GLY A 85 18.80 -7.70 -22.39
CA GLY A 85 19.03 -8.75 -21.39
C GLY A 85 18.47 -8.52 -20.00
N VAL A 86 17.85 -7.37 -19.70
CA VAL A 86 17.26 -7.15 -18.37
C VAL A 86 15.95 -7.91 -18.21
N LYS A 87 15.94 -8.80 -17.21
CA LYS A 87 14.83 -9.72 -16.89
C LYS A 87 14.15 -9.34 -15.59
N ASN A 88 12.99 -9.94 -15.32
CA ASN A 88 12.44 -9.98 -13.98
C ASN A 88 13.30 -10.92 -13.10
N LEU A 89 13.88 -10.37 -12.07
CA LEU A 89 14.77 -11.10 -11.13
C LEU A 89 13.99 -11.58 -9.89
N LEU A 90 12.71 -11.23 -9.75
CA LEU A 90 11.92 -11.58 -8.55
C LEU A 90 11.40 -13.03 -8.51
N PRO A 91 11.05 -13.68 -9.65
CA PRO A 91 10.58 -15.05 -9.60
C PRO A 91 11.62 -15.98 -8.99
N GLY A 92 11.23 -16.68 -7.91
CA GLY A 92 12.12 -17.59 -7.17
C GLY A 92 13.12 -16.91 -6.24
N LEU A 93 13.16 -15.59 -6.17
CA LEU A 93 14.03 -14.87 -5.24
C LEU A 93 13.35 -14.79 -3.86
N GLU A 94 13.96 -15.43 -2.87
CA GLU A 94 13.58 -15.28 -1.48
C GLU A 94 14.18 -13.99 -0.90
N VAL A 95 13.30 -13.10 -0.43
CA VAL A 95 13.71 -11.80 0.15
C VAL A 95 13.78 -11.94 1.65
N THR A 96 14.98 -12.01 2.19
CA THR A 96 15.27 -12.38 3.59
C THR A 96 15.78 -11.25 4.46
N ARG A 97 16.18 -10.12 3.86
CA ARG A 97 16.77 -8.99 4.61
C ARG A 97 16.38 -7.63 4.02
N PRO A 98 16.45 -6.56 4.85
CA PRO A 98 16.27 -5.19 4.37
C PRO A 98 17.26 -4.85 3.24
N HIS A 99 16.86 -3.97 2.36
CA HIS A 99 17.64 -3.48 1.20
C HIS A 99 18.06 -4.55 0.18
N GLN A 100 17.56 -5.78 0.29
CA GLN A 100 17.82 -6.81 -0.72
C GLN A 100 17.08 -6.49 -2.02
N VAL A 101 15.81 -6.09 -1.93
CA VAL A 101 15.00 -5.70 -3.09
C VAL A 101 14.21 -4.45 -2.76
N TRP A 102 14.32 -3.44 -3.60
CA TRP A 102 13.38 -2.33 -3.61
C TRP A 102 12.43 -2.43 -4.79
N VAL A 103 11.19 -2.05 -4.56
CA VAL A 103 10.16 -1.96 -5.61
C VAL A 103 9.70 -0.52 -5.76
N ALA A 104 9.51 -0.09 -6.99
CA ALA A 104 9.07 1.27 -7.31
C ALA A 104 7.86 1.25 -8.24
N ASP A 105 7.01 2.26 -8.08
CA ASP A 105 5.85 2.46 -8.94
C ASP A 105 5.43 3.94 -8.94
N LEU A 106 4.70 4.31 -10.00
CA LEU A 106 4.16 5.64 -10.24
C LEU A 106 2.63 5.59 -10.27
N SER A 107 2.01 6.61 -9.73
CA SER A 107 0.57 6.75 -9.79
C SER A 107 0.15 8.22 -9.88
N TYR A 108 -1.15 8.44 -9.94
CA TYR A 108 -1.72 9.78 -9.89
C TYR A 108 -2.71 9.92 -8.74
N VAL A 109 -2.84 11.14 -8.24
CA VAL A 109 -3.80 11.57 -7.23
C VAL A 109 -4.67 12.64 -7.87
N VAL A 110 -5.98 12.46 -7.84
CA VAL A 110 -6.93 13.47 -8.32
C VAL A 110 -7.05 14.56 -7.25
N LEU A 111 -6.89 15.79 -7.68
CA LEU A 111 -7.07 17.00 -6.88
C LEU A 111 -8.34 17.73 -7.34
N GLY A 112 -8.84 18.66 -6.54
CA GLY A 112 -9.95 19.53 -6.96
C GLY A 112 -9.62 20.34 -8.22
N GLU A 113 -8.37 20.74 -8.38
CA GLU A 113 -7.87 21.55 -9.51
C GLU A 113 -6.84 20.78 -10.35
N GLY A 114 -7.12 19.52 -10.70
CA GLY A 114 -6.28 18.76 -11.62
C GLY A 114 -5.77 17.44 -11.06
N VAL A 115 -4.54 17.08 -11.44
CA VAL A 115 -3.92 15.80 -11.10
C VAL A 115 -2.50 16.01 -10.62
N ALA A 116 -2.15 15.39 -9.51
CA ALA A 116 -0.77 15.23 -9.06
C ALA A 116 -0.26 13.82 -9.32
N TYR A 117 1.03 13.66 -9.53
CA TYR A 117 1.68 12.37 -9.74
C TYR A 117 2.51 12.02 -8.52
N LEU A 118 2.43 10.75 -8.12
CA LEU A 118 3.08 10.19 -6.96
C LEU A 118 4.08 9.12 -7.42
N ALA A 119 5.35 9.27 -7.02
CA ALA A 119 6.37 8.24 -7.15
C ALA A 119 6.66 7.65 -5.77
N VAL A 120 6.80 6.34 -5.68
CA VAL A 120 7.13 5.65 -4.43
C VAL A 120 8.23 4.63 -4.64
N VAL A 121 9.08 4.48 -3.62
CA VAL A 121 10.07 3.41 -3.50
C VAL A 121 9.88 2.73 -2.16
N MET A 122 9.78 1.41 -2.15
CA MET A 122 9.53 0.60 -0.96
C MET A 122 10.54 -0.54 -0.87
N ASP A 123 11.01 -0.80 0.33
CA ASP A 123 11.75 -2.03 0.63
C ASP A 123 10.80 -3.24 0.66
N LEU A 124 11.12 -4.26 -0.12
CA LEU A 124 10.23 -5.42 -0.29
C LEU A 124 10.19 -6.32 0.95
N HIS A 125 11.27 -6.37 1.74
CA HIS A 125 11.33 -7.17 2.98
C HIS A 125 10.54 -6.51 4.11
N THR A 126 10.90 -5.26 4.44
CA THR A 126 10.31 -4.54 5.59
C THR A 126 8.96 -3.92 5.29
N ARG A 127 8.63 -3.72 4.01
CA ARG A 127 7.48 -2.95 3.53
C ARG A 127 7.53 -1.46 3.88
N LYS A 128 8.70 -0.98 4.34
CA LYS A 128 8.93 0.43 4.63
C LYS A 128 8.97 1.22 3.32
N VAL A 129 8.24 2.33 3.27
CA VAL A 129 8.36 3.31 2.20
C VAL A 129 9.64 4.10 2.47
N LEU A 130 10.60 4.00 1.56
CA LEU A 130 11.92 4.62 1.69
C LEU A 130 11.98 5.96 0.96
N GLY A 131 11.24 6.08 -0.14
CA GLY A 131 11.21 7.31 -0.92
C GLY A 131 9.83 7.61 -1.47
N VAL A 132 9.47 8.90 -1.42
CA VAL A 132 8.22 9.44 -1.93
C VAL A 132 8.52 10.75 -2.63
N ALA A 133 7.92 10.95 -3.80
CA ALA A 133 7.92 12.26 -4.46
C ALA A 133 6.53 12.55 -5.03
N LEU A 134 6.09 13.79 -4.92
CA LEU A 134 4.83 14.28 -5.46
C LEU A 134 5.12 15.44 -6.40
N GLY A 135 4.43 15.48 -7.53
CA GLY A 135 4.66 16.54 -8.51
C GLY A 135 3.51 16.72 -9.51
N PRO A 136 3.49 17.86 -10.21
CA PRO A 136 2.40 18.18 -11.15
C PRO A 136 2.52 17.43 -12.49
N ARG A 137 3.62 16.76 -12.74
CA ARG A 137 3.88 16.10 -14.03
C ARG A 137 4.49 14.70 -13.82
N LEU A 138 4.08 13.76 -14.65
CA LEU A 138 4.66 12.43 -14.71
C LEU A 138 6.00 12.49 -15.46
N SER A 139 7.08 12.74 -14.74
CA SER A 139 8.41 12.93 -15.30
C SER A 139 9.45 11.92 -14.75
N GLN A 140 10.55 11.73 -15.47
CA GLN A 140 11.70 10.98 -14.96
C GLN A 140 12.28 11.63 -13.68
N GLY A 141 12.26 12.95 -13.58
CA GLY A 141 12.72 13.68 -12.41
C GLY A 141 11.92 13.35 -11.15
N LEU A 142 10.61 13.07 -11.29
CA LEU A 142 9.76 12.66 -10.18
C LEU A 142 10.19 11.28 -9.65
N ALA A 143 10.41 10.31 -10.53
CA ALA A 143 10.88 8.99 -10.15
C ALA A 143 12.27 9.06 -9.52
N LEU A 144 13.17 9.87 -10.10
CA LEU A 144 14.52 10.07 -9.59
C LEU A 144 14.50 10.73 -8.21
N ALA A 145 13.63 11.70 -7.95
CA ALA A 145 13.50 12.35 -6.65
C ALA A 145 13.09 11.34 -5.56
N ALA A 146 12.15 10.44 -5.85
CA ALA A 146 11.78 9.37 -4.94
C ALA A 146 12.94 8.38 -4.71
N LEU A 147 13.70 8.05 -5.75
CA LEU A 147 14.89 7.20 -5.64
C LEU A 147 15.96 7.86 -4.77
N GLU A 148 16.29 9.13 -5.01
CA GLU A 148 17.32 9.84 -4.23
C GLU A 148 16.93 9.97 -2.76
N MET A 149 15.64 10.14 -2.45
CA MET A 149 15.15 10.09 -1.07
C MET A 149 15.39 8.71 -0.46
N ALA A 150 15.07 7.63 -1.18
CA ALA A 150 15.28 6.26 -0.71
C ALA A 150 16.76 5.94 -0.50
N LEU A 151 17.64 6.41 -1.38
CA LEU A 151 19.09 6.19 -1.30
C LEU A 151 19.74 6.83 -0.06
N ARG A 152 19.09 7.75 0.62
CA ARG A 152 19.57 8.28 1.92
C ARG A 152 19.40 7.27 3.05
N GLU A 153 18.48 6.31 2.91
CA GLU A 153 18.20 5.27 3.89
C GLU A 153 19.08 4.01 3.68
N GLY A 154 19.64 3.84 2.49
CA GLY A 154 20.48 2.70 2.12
C GLY A 154 20.57 2.51 0.61
N CYS A 155 21.07 1.35 0.18
CA CYS A 155 21.19 0.99 -1.23
C CYS A 155 20.66 -0.44 -1.44
N PRO A 156 19.82 -0.70 -2.45
CA PRO A 156 19.32 -2.04 -2.70
C PRO A 156 20.34 -2.87 -3.50
N GLU A 157 20.23 -4.19 -3.40
CA GLU A 157 20.92 -5.09 -4.31
C GLU A 157 20.19 -5.22 -5.65
N VAL A 158 18.86 -5.20 -5.59
CA VAL A 158 17.98 -5.28 -6.76
C VAL A 158 16.94 -4.15 -6.67
N HIS A 159 16.79 -3.43 -7.77
CA HIS A 159 15.69 -2.47 -7.93
C HIS A 159 14.71 -2.99 -8.97
N HIS A 160 13.45 -3.13 -8.60
CA HIS A 160 12.38 -3.65 -9.45
C HIS A 160 11.30 -2.60 -9.70
N SER A 161 10.87 -2.46 -10.95
CA SER A 161 9.77 -1.59 -11.36
C SER A 161 9.03 -2.15 -12.57
N ASP A 162 7.99 -1.47 -13.00
CA ASP A 162 7.45 -1.67 -14.33
C ASP A 162 8.40 -1.11 -15.42
N ARG A 163 8.00 -1.26 -16.69
CA ARG A 163 8.76 -0.75 -17.86
C ARG A 163 8.38 0.68 -18.24
N GLY A 164 7.90 1.48 -17.30
CA GLY A 164 7.59 2.88 -17.55
C GLY A 164 8.81 3.67 -18.04
N VAL A 165 8.58 4.64 -18.94
CA VAL A 165 9.66 5.48 -19.51
C VAL A 165 10.49 6.20 -18.45
N GLN A 166 9.93 6.45 -17.27
CA GLN A 166 10.61 7.09 -16.16
C GLN A 166 11.71 6.19 -15.57
N TYR A 167 11.40 4.89 -15.41
CA TYR A 167 12.32 3.89 -14.86
C TYR A 167 13.35 3.36 -15.87
N THR A 168 13.03 3.49 -17.17
CA THR A 168 13.94 3.12 -18.27
C THR A 168 14.71 4.32 -18.83
N SER A 169 14.53 5.50 -18.23
CA SER A 169 15.27 6.69 -18.60
C SER A 169 16.77 6.54 -18.28
N ARG A 170 17.61 7.11 -19.13
CA ARG A 170 19.06 7.02 -18.99
C ARG A 170 19.55 7.45 -17.61
N ALA A 171 19.07 8.59 -17.13
CA ALA A 171 19.47 9.12 -15.82
C ALA A 171 19.11 8.18 -14.66
N TYR A 172 17.94 7.56 -14.70
CA TYR A 172 17.49 6.62 -13.66
C TYR A 172 18.32 5.33 -13.68
N VAL A 173 18.53 4.76 -14.86
CA VAL A 173 19.30 3.54 -15.08
C VAL A 173 20.77 3.74 -14.68
N GLU A 174 21.42 4.81 -15.19
CA GLU A 174 22.83 5.11 -14.88
C GLU A 174 23.04 5.35 -13.37
N ARG A 175 22.07 6.00 -12.71
CA ARG A 175 22.14 6.22 -11.26
C ARG A 175 22.19 4.91 -10.47
N LEU A 176 21.33 3.96 -10.81
CA LEU A 176 21.30 2.64 -10.13
C LEU A 176 22.52 1.79 -10.49
N LEU A 177 22.90 1.73 -11.78
CA LEU A 177 24.06 0.98 -12.23
C LEU A 177 25.36 1.52 -11.62
N GLY A 178 25.51 2.85 -11.49
CA GLY A 178 26.66 3.49 -10.85
C GLY A 178 26.81 3.12 -9.36
N LEU A 179 25.75 2.62 -8.73
CA LEU A 179 25.77 2.10 -7.36
C LEU A 179 25.90 0.58 -7.29
N GLY A 180 26.09 -0.10 -8.43
CA GLY A 180 26.17 -1.56 -8.49
C GLY A 180 24.83 -2.28 -8.32
N VAL A 181 23.70 -1.56 -8.39
CA VAL A 181 22.36 -2.12 -8.24
C VAL A 181 21.95 -2.92 -9.47
N ARG A 182 21.46 -4.12 -9.29
CA ARG A 182 20.90 -4.94 -10.36
C ARG A 182 19.49 -4.46 -10.71
N LEU A 183 19.26 -4.21 -12.00
CA LEU A 183 17.96 -3.79 -12.50
C LEU A 183 17.06 -5.00 -12.76
N SER A 184 15.80 -4.89 -12.39
CA SER A 184 14.77 -5.88 -12.58
C SER A 184 13.49 -5.18 -13.07
N TYR A 185 12.84 -5.72 -14.12
CA TYR A 185 11.62 -5.14 -14.64
C TYR A 185 10.53 -6.19 -14.80
N ALA A 186 9.30 -5.80 -14.49
CA ALA A 186 8.13 -6.59 -14.81
C ALA A 186 8.01 -6.83 -16.33
N GLY A 187 7.51 -7.98 -16.72
CA GLY A 187 7.29 -8.32 -18.12
C GLY A 187 6.22 -7.43 -18.76
N THR A 188 6.35 -7.19 -20.07
CA THR A 188 5.34 -6.44 -20.81
C THR A 188 3.96 -7.10 -20.67
N GLY A 189 2.95 -6.33 -20.27
CA GLY A 189 1.59 -6.82 -20.06
C GLY A 189 1.43 -7.72 -18.81
N ARG A 190 2.41 -7.75 -17.91
CA ARG A 190 2.39 -8.51 -16.66
C ARG A 190 2.40 -7.62 -15.42
N PRO A 191 1.39 -6.78 -15.18
CA PRO A 191 1.36 -5.86 -14.05
C PRO A 191 1.46 -6.58 -12.70
N TRP A 192 0.94 -7.81 -12.61
CA TRP A 192 1.04 -8.61 -11.36
C TRP A 192 2.47 -8.87 -10.90
N GLU A 193 3.46 -8.77 -11.80
CA GLU A 193 4.87 -8.92 -11.44
C GLU A 193 5.39 -7.72 -10.61
N ASN A 194 4.74 -6.54 -10.67
CA ASN A 194 4.97 -5.39 -9.79
C ASN A 194 3.88 -5.23 -8.71
N GLY A 195 3.13 -6.30 -8.41
CA GLY A 195 1.97 -6.27 -7.54
C GLY A 195 2.23 -5.76 -6.11
N HIS A 196 3.46 -5.80 -5.63
CA HIS A 196 3.82 -5.27 -4.31
C HIS A 196 3.79 -3.74 -4.29
N ALA A 197 4.36 -3.09 -5.29
CA ALA A 197 4.33 -1.65 -5.42
C ALA A 197 2.91 -1.13 -5.75
N GLU A 198 2.19 -1.82 -6.63
CA GLU A 198 0.77 -1.51 -6.92
C GLU A 198 -0.09 -1.58 -5.65
N ARG A 199 0.13 -2.59 -4.80
CA ARG A 199 -0.58 -2.74 -3.53
C ARG A 199 -0.28 -1.59 -2.57
N LEU A 200 0.99 -1.16 -2.48
CA LEU A 200 1.37 0.00 -1.68
C LEU A 200 0.63 1.25 -2.13
N ILE A 201 0.68 1.56 -3.43
CA ILE A 201 -0.03 2.71 -3.99
C ILE A 201 -1.52 2.64 -3.71
N ARG A 202 -2.12 1.47 -3.84
CA ARG A 202 -3.53 1.27 -3.49
C ARG A 202 -3.78 1.62 -2.02
N THR A 203 -2.93 1.15 -1.10
CA THR A 203 -3.02 1.45 0.33
C THR A 203 -2.92 2.95 0.58
N ILE A 204 -1.95 3.63 -0.04
CA ILE A 204 -1.81 5.09 0.07
C ILE A 204 -3.07 5.81 -0.41
N LYS A 205 -3.59 5.43 -1.59
CA LYS A 205 -4.80 6.04 -2.14
C LYS A 205 -6.04 5.80 -1.27
N GLU A 206 -6.21 4.61 -0.74
CA GLU A 206 -7.39 4.23 0.03
C GLU A 206 -7.36 4.75 1.47
N GLU A 207 -6.20 4.74 2.09
CA GLU A 207 -6.08 5.02 3.53
C GLU A 207 -5.69 6.48 3.82
N TRP A 208 -5.14 7.20 2.84
CA TRP A 208 -4.71 8.59 3.01
C TRP A 208 -5.40 9.53 2.04
N VAL A 209 -5.31 9.26 0.74
CA VAL A 209 -5.81 10.18 -0.29
C VAL A 209 -7.34 10.25 -0.28
N ALA A 210 -8.03 9.11 -0.19
CA ALA A 210 -9.49 9.06 -0.23
C ALA A 210 -10.18 9.60 1.03
N LEU A 211 -9.45 9.92 2.08
CA LEU A 211 -10.00 10.45 3.33
C LEU A 211 -10.07 11.98 3.37
N ARG A 212 -9.44 12.65 2.43
CA ARG A 212 -9.32 14.10 2.39
C ARG A 212 -9.56 14.61 0.98
N GLU A 213 -10.13 15.80 0.89
CA GLU A 213 -10.18 16.54 -0.35
C GLU A 213 -8.93 17.43 -0.45
N TYR A 214 -8.13 17.18 -1.47
CA TYR A 214 -6.97 17.99 -1.78
C TYR A 214 -7.35 18.92 -2.94
N ARG A 215 -7.27 20.23 -2.74
CA ARG A 215 -7.60 21.22 -3.79
C ARG A 215 -6.44 21.42 -4.74
N THR A 216 -5.26 21.62 -4.20
CA THR A 216 -4.03 21.93 -4.96
C THR A 216 -2.89 21.04 -4.52
N LEU A 217 -1.76 21.12 -5.23
CA LEU A 217 -0.52 20.42 -4.91
C LEU A 217 0.29 21.13 -3.79
N ALA A 218 -0.01 22.37 -3.51
CA ALA A 218 0.67 23.19 -2.49
C ALA A 218 0.05 23.01 -1.11
#